data_fc8a4b607ca97df14ff78561875188f7
#
_entry.id   fc8a4b607ca97df14ff78561875188f7
#
_cell.length_a   1.000
_cell.length_b   1.000
_cell.length_c   1.000
_cell.angle_alpha   90.00
_cell.angle_beta   90.00
_cell.angle_gamma   90.00
#
_symmetry.space_group_name_H-M   'P 1'
#
loop_
_entity.id
_entity.type
_entity.pdbx_description
1 polymer ?
#
loop_
_entity_poly.entity_id
_entity_poly.type
_entity_poly.pdbx_seq_one_letter_code
_entity_poly.pdbx_strand_id
1 'polypeptide(L)'
;MTSKGMHTPEDLERREFQLSLFAASSIAILAAGLVLLMYPAVYSNRDSSGSRIPQIAFYGFCILSCLLVAYIVDRQLTIHRLRAQIAQERIRTSEALRQASADVLSAMPNVSTFDDRLAMEFRRAATAESKLTVMVIAIKLNGLFAEPDQSMSALGDAASAVSRKLREQDSIFILRRTFFGVILPGLGHASIQQVCARISDGLSDVSGASNRFSFKIETVSYPEQTSSAYDLELAVNGWLPEPDIVPSVRHSASDAVESRK
;
A
#
# COMPACT_ATOMS: atom_id res chain seq x y z
N MET A 1 -9.83 -3.88 32.49
CA MET A 1 -9.11 -3.57 31.25
C MET A 1 -10.05 -3.86 30.10
N THR A 2 -10.72 -2.83 29.62
CA THR A 2 -11.82 -2.91 28.65
C THR A 2 -11.22 -2.92 27.23
N SER A 3 -11.38 -4.04 26.55
CA SER A 3 -11.12 -4.21 25.11
C SER A 3 -12.02 -3.23 24.33
N LYS A 4 -11.44 -2.14 23.84
CA LYS A 4 -12.08 -1.18 22.96
C LYS A 4 -12.21 -1.87 21.58
N GLY A 5 -13.42 -2.36 21.29
CA GLY A 5 -13.73 -3.04 20.03
C GLY A 5 -13.31 -2.17 18.83
N MET A 6 -12.47 -2.75 18.02
CA MET A 6 -12.03 -2.22 16.75
C MET A 6 -13.24 -2.27 15.81
N HIS A 7 -13.99 -1.15 15.71
CA HIS A 7 -15.09 -1.02 14.77
C HIS A 7 -14.49 -1.06 13.36
N THR A 8 -14.84 -2.08 12.60
CA THR A 8 -14.48 -2.18 11.20
C THR A 8 -15.17 -1.05 10.41
N PRO A 9 -14.54 -0.47 9.38
CA PRO A 9 -15.13 0.61 8.58
C PRO A 9 -16.50 0.24 7.99
N GLU A 10 -16.76 -1.05 7.75
CA GLU A 10 -18.06 -1.58 7.28
C GLU A 10 -19.18 -1.42 8.32
N ASP A 11 -18.87 -1.53 9.61
CA ASP A 11 -19.88 -1.35 10.67
C ASP A 11 -20.28 0.12 10.82
N LEU A 12 -19.36 1.05 10.57
CA LEU A 12 -19.64 2.49 10.57
C LEU A 12 -20.50 2.88 9.36
N GLU A 13 -20.21 2.37 8.17
CA GLU A 13 -21.02 2.61 6.97
C GLU A 13 -22.44 2.06 7.09
N ARG A 14 -22.61 0.88 7.64
CA ARG A 14 -23.95 0.31 7.91
C ARG A 14 -24.74 1.17 8.91
N ARG A 15 -24.10 1.67 9.95
CA ARG A 15 -24.73 2.57 10.93
C ARG A 15 -25.13 3.90 10.33
N GLU A 16 -24.28 4.53 9.53
CA GLU A 16 -24.63 5.79 8.84
C GLU A 16 -25.78 5.60 7.86
N PHE A 17 -25.79 4.47 7.11
CA PHE A 17 -26.90 4.15 6.23
C PHE A 17 -28.20 3.92 6.99
N GLN A 18 -28.18 3.18 8.08
CA GLN A 18 -29.34 2.98 8.93
C GLN A 18 -29.86 4.28 9.53
N LEU A 19 -28.97 5.15 10.04
CA LEU A 19 -29.35 6.46 10.58
C LEU A 19 -29.98 7.36 9.52
N SER A 20 -29.45 7.37 8.31
CA SER A 20 -30.01 8.18 7.21
C SER A 20 -31.37 7.62 6.75
N LEU A 21 -31.53 6.30 6.70
CA LEU A 21 -32.80 5.64 6.40
C LEU A 21 -33.85 5.91 7.48
N PHE A 22 -33.47 5.85 8.76
CA PHE A 22 -34.34 6.21 9.87
C PHE A 22 -34.76 7.68 9.84
N ALA A 23 -33.84 8.59 9.51
CA ALA A 23 -34.16 10.01 9.38
C ALA A 23 -35.15 10.25 8.25
N ALA A 24 -34.91 9.65 7.06
CA ALA A 24 -35.80 9.78 5.92
C ALA A 24 -37.19 9.18 6.18
N SER A 25 -37.26 7.98 6.82
CA SER A 25 -38.53 7.35 7.18
C SER A 25 -39.28 8.15 8.25
N SER A 26 -38.58 8.72 9.23
CA SER A 26 -39.20 9.57 10.25
C SER A 26 -39.83 10.81 9.65
N ILE A 27 -39.15 11.48 8.71
CA ILE A 27 -39.68 12.65 8.00
C ILE A 27 -40.90 12.25 7.17
N ALA A 28 -40.87 11.13 6.47
CA ALA A 28 -41.99 10.64 5.67
C ALA A 28 -43.23 10.30 6.54
N ILE A 29 -43.02 9.65 7.70
CA ILE A 29 -44.09 9.33 8.65
C ILE A 29 -44.70 10.61 9.24
N LEU A 30 -43.85 11.58 9.59
CA LEU A 30 -44.32 12.87 10.12
C LEU A 30 -45.12 13.66 9.11
N ALA A 31 -44.69 13.70 7.84
CA ALA A 31 -45.42 14.28 6.75
C ALA A 31 -46.76 13.58 6.49
N ALA A 32 -46.80 12.25 6.49
CA ALA A 32 -48.01 11.45 6.33
C ALA A 32 -48.97 11.66 7.51
N GLY A 33 -48.44 11.72 8.74
CA GLY A 33 -49.26 12.02 9.95
C GLY A 33 -49.91 13.39 9.90
N LEU A 34 -49.15 14.41 9.45
CA LEU A 34 -49.67 15.75 9.31
C LEU A 34 -50.77 15.84 8.23
N VAL A 35 -50.60 15.14 7.10
CA VAL A 35 -51.62 15.00 6.05
C VAL A 35 -52.90 14.36 6.60
N LEU A 36 -52.80 13.28 7.36
CA LEU A 36 -53.90 12.56 7.96
C LEU A 36 -54.65 13.46 8.98
N LEU A 37 -53.93 14.23 9.78
CA LEU A 37 -54.51 15.12 10.79
C LEU A 37 -55.19 16.34 10.16
N MET A 38 -54.69 16.85 9.05
CA MET A 38 -55.30 17.94 8.30
C MET A 38 -56.50 17.52 7.47
N TYR A 39 -56.60 16.24 7.07
CA TYR A 39 -57.68 15.70 6.24
C TYR A 39 -59.09 15.96 6.82
N PRO A 40 -59.40 15.62 8.09
CA PRO A 40 -60.74 15.88 8.65
C PRO A 40 -61.00 17.41 8.83
N ALA A 41 -59.99 18.23 9.14
CA ALA A 41 -60.14 19.65 9.29
C ALA A 41 -60.51 20.35 7.97
N VAL A 42 -60.00 19.82 6.84
CA VAL A 42 -60.26 20.37 5.49
C VAL A 42 -61.61 19.88 4.95
N TYR A 43 -62.02 18.64 5.24
CA TYR A 43 -63.19 18.01 4.63
C TYR A 43 -64.42 17.92 5.56
N SER A 44 -64.24 17.96 6.90
CA SER A 44 -65.36 17.91 7.87
C SER A 44 -66.09 19.25 8.05
N ASN A 45 -65.42 20.38 7.81
CA ASN A 45 -66.00 21.74 7.96
C ASN A 45 -66.67 22.25 6.66
N ARG A 46 -67.52 21.42 6.05
CA ARG A 46 -68.11 21.70 4.74
C ARG A 46 -69.28 22.70 4.78
N ASP A 47 -69.76 23.14 5.94
CA ASP A 47 -71.02 23.83 6.09
C ASP A 47 -70.95 25.36 6.33
N SER A 48 -69.82 26.01 6.33
CA SER A 48 -69.80 27.43 6.70
C SER A 48 -68.86 28.36 5.95
N SER A 49 -68.56 28.14 4.73
CA SER A 49 -68.23 29.17 3.70
C SER A 49 -67.57 28.50 2.50
N GLY A 50 -68.12 28.75 1.31
CA GLY A 50 -67.67 28.18 0.04
C GLY A 50 -66.26 28.54 -0.41
N SER A 51 -65.33 28.63 0.51
CA SER A 51 -63.92 28.89 0.25
C SER A 51 -63.18 27.62 -0.10
N ARG A 52 -62.73 27.48 -1.35
CA ARG A 52 -61.88 26.37 -1.83
C ARG A 52 -60.38 26.51 -1.37
N ILE A 53 -60.09 27.60 -0.64
CA ILE A 53 -58.70 27.93 -0.18
C ILE A 53 -58.05 26.79 0.65
N PRO A 54 -58.71 26.19 1.67
CA PRO A 54 -58.10 25.14 2.48
C PRO A 54 -57.81 23.87 1.69
N GLN A 55 -58.62 23.53 0.68
CA GLN A 55 -58.38 22.36 -0.17
C GLN A 55 -57.17 22.57 -1.08
N ILE A 56 -56.98 23.74 -1.66
CA ILE A 56 -55.85 24.09 -2.50
C ILE A 56 -54.55 24.06 -1.66
N ALA A 57 -54.59 24.61 -0.43
CA ALA A 57 -53.44 24.58 0.48
C ALA A 57 -53.05 23.17 0.87
N PHE A 58 -54.03 22.27 1.11
CA PHE A 58 -53.77 20.87 1.42
C PHE A 58 -53.08 20.13 0.25
N TYR A 59 -53.56 20.28 -0.98
CA TYR A 59 -52.91 19.68 -2.15
C TYR A 59 -51.53 20.24 -2.39
N GLY A 60 -51.32 21.55 -2.21
CA GLY A 60 -50.02 22.21 -2.30
C GLY A 60 -49.02 21.60 -1.29
N PHE A 61 -49.45 21.40 -0.05
CA PHE A 61 -48.66 20.77 0.99
C PHE A 61 -48.29 19.30 0.65
N CYS A 62 -49.24 18.51 0.14
CA CYS A 62 -48.95 17.12 -0.28
C CYS A 62 -47.91 17.07 -1.41
N ILE A 63 -48.03 17.93 -2.41
CA ILE A 63 -47.09 18.01 -3.52
C ILE A 63 -45.70 18.40 -3.01
N LEU A 64 -45.61 19.41 -2.14
CA LEU A 64 -44.35 19.88 -1.57
C LEU A 64 -43.67 18.76 -0.74
N SER A 65 -44.43 18.01 0.08
CA SER A 65 -43.96 16.91 0.85
C SER A 65 -43.41 15.77 -0.03
N CYS A 66 -44.10 15.41 -1.10
CA CYS A 66 -43.65 14.42 -2.08
C CYS A 66 -42.34 14.86 -2.78
N LEU A 67 -42.25 16.13 -3.18
CA LEU A 67 -41.03 16.67 -3.79
C LEU A 67 -39.85 16.66 -2.82
N LEU A 68 -40.09 16.97 -1.55
CA LEU A 68 -39.04 16.94 -0.51
C LEU A 68 -38.51 15.53 -0.27
N VAL A 69 -39.41 14.54 -0.19
CA VAL A 69 -39.00 13.14 -0.06
C VAL A 69 -38.22 12.66 -1.29
N ALA A 70 -38.72 12.98 -2.50
CA ALA A 70 -38.04 12.65 -3.74
C ALA A 70 -36.65 13.27 -3.80
N TYR A 71 -36.48 14.51 -3.40
CA TYR A 71 -35.19 15.21 -3.34
C TYR A 71 -34.23 14.54 -2.35
N ILE A 72 -34.69 14.13 -1.14
CA ILE A 72 -33.87 13.46 -0.16
C ILE A 72 -33.38 12.12 -0.70
N VAL A 73 -34.25 11.33 -1.33
CA VAL A 73 -33.90 10.04 -1.93
C VAL A 73 -32.88 10.20 -3.06
N ASP A 74 -33.09 11.15 -3.96
CA ASP A 74 -32.16 11.41 -5.06
C ASP A 74 -30.80 11.84 -4.56
N ARG A 75 -30.74 12.70 -3.56
CA ARG A 75 -29.48 13.13 -2.93
C ARG A 75 -28.75 11.97 -2.26
N GLN A 76 -29.45 11.06 -1.58
CA GLN A 76 -28.87 9.89 -0.97
C GLN A 76 -28.25 8.95 -2.02
N LEU A 77 -28.97 8.69 -3.12
CA LEU A 77 -28.48 7.85 -4.21
C LEU A 77 -27.23 8.45 -4.86
N THR A 78 -27.18 9.77 -5.03
CA THR A 78 -26.02 10.45 -5.59
C THR A 78 -24.78 10.33 -4.71
N ILE A 79 -24.94 10.49 -3.38
CA ILE A 79 -23.84 10.33 -2.42
C ILE A 79 -23.29 8.91 -2.45
N HIS A 80 -24.18 7.90 -2.49
CA HIS A 80 -23.75 6.49 -2.58
C HIS A 80 -22.99 6.19 -3.87
N ARG A 81 -23.43 6.71 -5.01
CA ARG A 81 -22.72 6.54 -6.29
C ARG A 81 -21.33 7.15 -6.27
N LEU A 82 -21.20 8.37 -5.74
CA LEU A 82 -19.90 9.04 -5.62
C LEU A 82 -18.93 8.31 -4.68
N ARG A 83 -19.41 7.81 -3.55
CA ARG A 83 -18.59 7.00 -2.61
C ARG A 83 -18.09 5.72 -3.27
N ALA A 84 -18.95 5.01 -4.00
CA ALA A 84 -18.58 3.80 -4.73
C ALA A 84 -17.51 4.08 -5.81
N GLN A 85 -17.63 5.20 -6.54
CA GLN A 85 -16.63 5.61 -7.52
C GLN A 85 -15.27 5.90 -6.87
N ILE A 86 -15.24 6.66 -5.77
CA ILE A 86 -14.01 6.96 -5.04
C ILE A 86 -13.35 5.69 -4.51
N ALA A 87 -14.13 4.74 -3.97
CA ALA A 87 -13.61 3.47 -3.50
C ALA A 87 -12.98 2.66 -4.65
N GLN A 88 -13.64 2.61 -5.81
CA GLN A 88 -13.14 1.90 -6.98
C GLN A 88 -11.86 2.56 -7.55
N GLU A 89 -11.78 3.87 -7.58
CA GLU A 89 -10.56 4.57 -8.01
C GLU A 89 -9.39 4.34 -7.07
N ARG A 90 -9.64 4.30 -5.76
CA ARG A 90 -8.58 3.96 -4.77
C ARG A 90 -8.04 2.54 -4.97
N ILE A 91 -8.90 1.57 -5.25
CA ILE A 91 -8.49 0.19 -5.54
C ILE A 91 -7.62 0.17 -6.81
N ARG A 92 -8.07 0.79 -7.90
CA ARG A 92 -7.30 0.86 -9.16
C ARG A 92 -5.94 1.54 -8.98
N THR A 93 -5.89 2.65 -8.23
CA THR A 93 -4.63 3.36 -7.97
C THR A 93 -3.68 2.51 -7.13
N SER A 94 -4.19 1.78 -6.11
CA SER A 94 -3.36 0.88 -5.30
C SER A 94 -2.83 -0.30 -6.10
N GLU A 95 -3.63 -0.86 -7.00
CA GLU A 95 -3.21 -1.93 -7.92
C GLU A 95 -2.13 -1.45 -8.90
N ALA A 96 -2.31 -0.27 -9.50
CA ALA A 96 -1.32 0.32 -10.41
C ALA A 96 0.01 0.60 -9.70
N LEU A 97 -0.02 1.11 -8.46
CA LEU A 97 1.19 1.30 -7.65
C LEU A 97 1.88 -0.02 -7.32
N ARG A 98 1.12 -1.07 -6.96
CA ARG A 98 1.67 -2.41 -6.71
C ARG A 98 2.35 -2.98 -7.96
N GLN A 99 1.69 -2.85 -9.11
CA GLN A 99 2.25 -3.30 -10.37
C GLN A 99 3.57 -2.56 -10.68
N ALA A 100 3.58 -1.24 -10.55
CA ALA A 100 4.78 -0.44 -10.78
C ALA A 100 5.94 -0.83 -9.83
N SER A 101 5.64 -1.12 -8.55
CA SER A 101 6.66 -1.58 -7.59
C SER A 101 7.20 -2.97 -7.94
N ALA A 102 6.34 -3.89 -8.40
CA ALA A 102 6.76 -5.21 -8.86
C ALA A 102 7.62 -5.13 -10.14
N ASP A 103 7.26 -4.25 -11.07
CA ASP A 103 8.01 -4.03 -12.31
C ASP A 103 9.43 -3.49 -12.03
N VAL A 104 9.57 -2.59 -11.06
CA VAL A 104 10.89 -2.11 -10.61
C VAL A 104 11.77 -3.24 -10.10
N LEU A 105 11.22 -4.12 -9.26
CA LEU A 105 11.99 -5.26 -8.73
C LEU A 105 12.36 -6.26 -9.83
N SER A 106 11.46 -6.55 -10.77
CA SER A 106 11.71 -7.49 -11.85
C SER A 106 12.76 -6.97 -12.86
N ALA A 107 12.85 -5.66 -13.02
CA ALA A 107 13.83 -5.01 -13.88
C ALA A 107 15.22 -4.86 -13.24
N MET A 108 15.36 -5.08 -11.93
CA MET A 108 16.65 -4.95 -11.26
C MET A 108 17.59 -6.11 -11.59
N PRO A 109 18.89 -5.81 -11.81
CA PRO A 109 19.89 -6.84 -12.03
C PRO A 109 20.07 -7.71 -10.77
N ASN A 110 20.38 -8.98 -11.00
CA ASN A 110 20.54 -9.99 -9.96
C ASN A 110 21.96 -10.07 -9.39
N VAL A 111 22.20 -11.04 -8.51
CA VAL A 111 23.51 -11.27 -7.84
C VAL A 111 24.62 -11.59 -8.85
N SER A 112 24.37 -12.37 -9.90
CA SER A 112 25.39 -12.69 -10.90
C SER A 112 25.90 -11.42 -11.60
N THR A 113 24.98 -10.52 -11.96
CA THR A 113 25.32 -9.22 -12.55
C THR A 113 26.05 -8.31 -11.55
N PHE A 114 25.72 -8.44 -10.26
CA PHE A 114 26.42 -7.71 -9.19
C PHE A 114 27.87 -8.14 -9.12
N ASP A 115 28.17 -9.46 -9.10
CA ASP A 115 29.52 -10.00 -9.00
C ASP A 115 30.39 -9.58 -10.18
N ASP A 116 29.85 -9.67 -11.41
CA ASP A 116 30.51 -9.21 -12.62
C ASP A 116 30.81 -7.69 -12.58
N ARG A 117 29.83 -6.91 -12.13
CA ARG A 117 30.00 -5.44 -12.04
C ARG A 117 30.99 -5.08 -10.94
N LEU A 118 30.94 -5.75 -9.79
CA LEU A 118 31.89 -5.53 -8.69
C LEU A 118 33.32 -5.82 -9.13
N ALA A 119 33.56 -6.95 -9.81
CA ALA A 119 34.89 -7.29 -10.32
C ALA A 119 35.40 -6.25 -11.34
N MET A 120 34.53 -5.75 -12.20
CA MET A 120 34.87 -4.72 -13.18
C MET A 120 35.23 -3.39 -12.52
N GLU A 121 34.40 -2.89 -11.60
CA GLU A 121 34.62 -1.62 -10.90
C GLU A 121 35.80 -1.71 -9.94
N PHE A 122 36.07 -2.87 -9.34
CA PHE A 122 37.27 -3.08 -8.53
C PHE A 122 38.55 -2.94 -9.39
N ARG A 123 38.60 -3.60 -10.55
CA ARG A 123 39.75 -3.49 -11.48
C ARG A 123 39.97 -2.04 -11.91
N ARG A 124 38.87 -1.34 -12.20
CA ARG A 124 38.90 0.09 -12.56
C ARG A 124 39.46 0.93 -11.42
N ALA A 125 38.95 0.71 -10.19
CA ALA A 125 39.39 1.43 -8.99
C ALA A 125 40.89 1.17 -8.69
N ALA A 126 41.32 -0.08 -8.77
CA ALA A 126 42.71 -0.46 -8.57
C ALA A 126 43.66 0.15 -9.62
N THR A 127 43.25 0.19 -10.90
CA THR A 127 44.06 0.77 -11.98
C THR A 127 44.14 2.30 -11.88
N ALA A 128 43.04 2.95 -11.48
CA ALA A 128 42.93 4.41 -11.37
C ALA A 128 43.33 4.96 -9.98
N GLU A 129 43.77 4.10 -9.07
CA GLU A 129 44.02 4.44 -7.66
C GLU A 129 42.86 5.17 -7.01
N SER A 130 41.66 4.82 -7.42
CA SER A 130 40.43 5.47 -6.97
C SER A 130 39.73 4.61 -5.89
N LYS A 131 38.81 5.25 -5.20
CA LYS A 131 38.04 4.62 -4.12
C LYS A 131 36.82 3.86 -4.69
N LEU A 132 36.42 2.80 -4.01
CA LEU A 132 35.22 2.04 -4.31
C LEU A 132 34.56 1.66 -2.99
N THR A 133 33.26 1.91 -2.88
CA THR A 133 32.47 1.44 -1.73
C THR A 133 31.35 0.54 -2.19
N VAL A 134 31.16 -0.54 -1.47
CA VAL A 134 30.02 -1.43 -1.61
C VAL A 134 29.12 -1.28 -0.39
N MET A 135 27.82 -1.21 -0.63
CA MET A 135 26.81 -1.09 0.41
C MET A 135 25.81 -2.22 0.26
N VAL A 136 25.44 -2.85 1.38
CA VAL A 136 24.34 -3.83 1.45
C VAL A 136 23.24 -3.27 2.33
N ILE A 137 22.03 -3.31 1.82
CA ILE A 137 20.83 -2.86 2.50
C ILE A 137 19.95 -4.08 2.75
N ALA A 138 19.81 -4.47 4.01
CA ALA A 138 18.91 -5.53 4.45
C ALA A 138 17.56 -4.94 4.84
N ILE A 139 16.48 -5.42 4.24
CA ILE A 139 15.11 -5.02 4.55
C ILE A 139 14.45 -6.14 5.37
N LYS A 140 13.93 -5.80 6.52
CA LYS A 140 13.13 -6.71 7.35
C LYS A 140 11.68 -6.23 7.37
N LEU A 141 10.81 -7.00 6.74
CA LEU A 141 9.36 -6.72 6.70
C LEU A 141 8.73 -6.95 8.07
N ASN A 142 7.80 -6.10 8.46
CA ASN A 142 7.02 -6.30 9.67
C ASN A 142 5.91 -7.33 9.40
N GLY A 143 5.53 -8.11 10.44
CA GLY A 143 4.67 -9.29 10.30
C GLY A 143 3.34 -9.07 9.57
N LEU A 144 2.75 -7.87 9.67
CA LEU A 144 1.53 -7.50 8.94
C LEU A 144 1.74 -7.35 7.42
N PHE A 145 2.99 -7.14 6.98
CA PHE A 145 3.37 -6.93 5.57
C PHE A 145 4.19 -8.10 5.01
N ALA A 146 4.22 -9.23 5.71
CA ALA A 146 4.90 -10.45 5.27
C ALA A 146 4.13 -11.23 4.18
N GLU A 147 2.85 -10.91 3.97
CA GLU A 147 2.04 -11.44 2.86
C GLU A 147 2.74 -11.21 1.51
N PRO A 148 2.74 -12.18 0.59
CA PRO A 148 3.51 -12.11 -0.66
C PRO A 148 3.28 -10.83 -1.45
N ASP A 149 2.04 -10.41 -1.64
CA ASP A 149 1.67 -9.23 -2.42
C ASP A 149 2.11 -7.92 -1.75
N GLN A 150 1.95 -7.84 -0.43
CA GLN A 150 2.35 -6.66 0.34
C GLN A 150 3.87 -6.56 0.47
N SER A 151 4.54 -7.71 0.58
CA SER A 151 6.00 -7.78 0.64
C SER A 151 6.65 -7.29 -0.65
N MET A 152 6.12 -7.68 -1.82
CA MET A 152 6.61 -7.21 -3.12
C MET A 152 6.44 -5.70 -3.28
N SER A 153 5.29 -5.16 -2.90
CA SER A 153 5.06 -3.72 -2.93
C SER A 153 6.02 -2.95 -2.02
N ALA A 154 6.19 -3.39 -0.77
CA ALA A 154 7.09 -2.73 0.19
C ALA A 154 8.56 -2.77 -0.27
N LEU A 155 9.01 -3.90 -0.84
CA LEU A 155 10.36 -4.05 -1.38
C LEU A 155 10.56 -3.20 -2.64
N GLY A 156 9.57 -3.12 -3.54
CA GLY A 156 9.63 -2.28 -4.71
C GLY A 156 9.68 -0.79 -4.38
N ASP A 157 8.91 -0.38 -3.39
CA ASP A 157 8.94 0.99 -2.87
C ASP A 157 10.32 1.33 -2.24
N ALA A 158 10.89 0.39 -1.46
CA ALA A 158 12.22 0.54 -0.88
C ALA A 158 13.30 0.63 -1.97
N ALA A 159 13.26 -0.25 -2.97
CA ALA A 159 14.17 -0.25 -4.10
C ALA A 159 14.10 1.06 -4.89
N SER A 160 12.90 1.55 -5.15
CA SER A 160 12.67 2.84 -5.82
C SER A 160 13.19 4.02 -4.99
N ALA A 161 13.04 3.97 -3.66
CA ALA A 161 13.56 5.00 -2.76
C ALA A 161 15.09 5.05 -2.79
N VAL A 162 15.74 3.88 -2.75
CA VAL A 162 17.21 3.79 -2.87
C VAL A 162 17.66 4.30 -4.23
N SER A 163 17.10 3.79 -5.33
CA SER A 163 17.46 4.16 -6.69
C SER A 163 17.40 5.68 -6.93
N ARG A 164 16.36 6.35 -6.43
CA ARG A 164 16.21 7.82 -6.55
C ARG A 164 17.29 8.63 -5.80
N LYS A 165 17.95 8.01 -4.83
CA LYS A 165 19.01 8.65 -4.04
C LYS A 165 20.41 8.36 -4.57
N LEU A 166 20.54 7.46 -5.54
CA LEU A 166 21.79 7.11 -6.20
C LEU A 166 22.14 8.08 -7.33
N ARG A 167 23.41 8.12 -7.70
CA ARG A 167 23.92 8.87 -8.86
C ARG A 167 23.85 7.98 -10.11
N GLU A 168 23.99 8.55 -11.28
CA GLU A 168 23.99 7.84 -12.56
C GLU A 168 25.08 6.76 -12.66
N GLN A 169 26.23 6.99 -12.02
CA GLN A 169 27.35 6.04 -11.98
C GLN A 169 27.19 4.94 -10.93
N ASP A 170 26.31 5.14 -9.95
CA ASP A 170 26.02 4.17 -8.90
C ASP A 170 25.09 3.07 -9.46
N SER A 171 25.22 1.86 -8.97
CA SER A 171 24.43 0.73 -9.47
C SER A 171 23.78 -0.01 -8.30
N ILE A 172 22.50 -0.37 -8.45
CA ILE A 172 21.74 -1.14 -7.46
C ILE A 172 21.39 -2.52 -8.02
N PHE A 173 21.41 -3.53 -7.17
CA PHE A 173 21.21 -4.94 -7.51
C PHE A 173 20.36 -5.63 -6.44
N ILE A 174 19.65 -6.69 -6.83
CA ILE A 174 19.00 -7.61 -5.90
C ILE A 174 19.97 -8.76 -5.63
N LEU A 175 20.52 -8.82 -4.41
CA LEU A 175 21.37 -9.93 -3.99
C LEU A 175 20.53 -11.13 -3.53
N ARG A 176 19.47 -10.84 -2.78
CA ARG A 176 18.44 -11.80 -2.32
C ARG A 176 17.11 -11.11 -2.18
N ARG A 177 16.05 -11.88 -1.89
CA ARG A 177 14.68 -11.36 -1.81
C ARG A 177 14.53 -10.06 -1.01
N THR A 178 15.28 -9.90 0.08
CA THR A 178 15.19 -8.76 1.00
C THR A 178 16.52 -8.00 1.14
N PHE A 179 17.48 -8.26 0.26
CA PHE A 179 18.82 -7.67 0.31
C PHE A 179 19.14 -6.99 -1.00
N PHE A 180 19.46 -5.71 -0.92
CA PHE A 180 19.93 -4.92 -2.05
C PHE A 180 21.43 -4.66 -1.92
N GLY A 181 22.18 -4.86 -3.00
CA GLY A 181 23.57 -4.47 -3.12
C GLY A 181 23.70 -3.18 -3.90
N VAL A 182 24.54 -2.28 -3.47
CA VAL A 182 24.82 -1.00 -4.18
C VAL A 182 26.32 -0.87 -4.36
N ILE A 183 26.74 -0.59 -5.59
CA ILE A 183 28.14 -0.32 -5.94
C ILE A 183 28.29 1.18 -6.15
N LEU A 184 29.24 1.81 -5.45
CA LEU A 184 29.45 3.25 -5.37
C LEU A 184 30.89 3.60 -5.80
N PRO A 185 31.16 3.76 -7.10
CA PRO A 185 32.49 4.09 -7.60
C PRO A 185 32.91 5.52 -7.18
N GLY A 186 34.20 5.69 -6.86
CA GLY A 186 34.78 6.98 -6.49
C GLY A 186 34.40 7.48 -5.10
N LEU A 187 33.65 6.72 -4.29
CA LEU A 187 33.27 7.08 -2.93
C LEU A 187 34.17 6.35 -1.92
N GLY A 188 34.71 7.09 -0.98
CA GLY A 188 35.48 6.58 0.16
C GLY A 188 34.71 6.74 1.47
N HIS A 189 35.28 6.21 2.55
CA HIS A 189 34.66 6.13 3.86
C HIS A 189 34.13 7.48 4.39
N ALA A 190 34.82 8.58 4.16
CA ALA A 190 34.40 9.92 4.65
C ALA A 190 33.09 10.40 3.98
N SER A 191 32.89 10.08 2.69
CA SER A 191 31.72 10.52 1.92
C SER A 191 30.53 9.58 2.01
N ILE A 192 30.77 8.30 2.40
CA ILE A 192 29.72 7.30 2.46
C ILE A 192 28.66 7.61 3.50
N GLN A 193 29.03 8.24 4.62
CA GLN A 193 28.08 8.57 5.68
C GLN A 193 26.97 9.49 5.19
N GLN A 194 27.26 10.45 4.31
CA GLN A 194 26.26 11.33 3.72
C GLN A 194 25.30 10.55 2.79
N VAL A 195 25.85 9.58 2.04
CA VAL A 195 25.03 8.72 1.17
C VAL A 195 24.14 7.81 2.01
N CYS A 196 24.70 7.20 3.08
CA CYS A 196 23.93 6.38 4.01
C CYS A 196 22.79 7.18 4.66
N ALA A 197 23.06 8.41 5.14
CA ALA A 197 22.04 9.27 5.71
C ALA A 197 20.91 9.56 4.70
N ARG A 198 21.28 9.96 3.48
CA ARG A 198 20.33 10.26 2.41
C ARG A 198 19.47 9.06 2.00
N ILE A 199 20.04 7.86 1.97
CA ILE A 199 19.32 6.62 1.69
C ILE A 199 18.43 6.25 2.89
N SER A 200 18.95 6.37 4.12
CA SER A 200 18.21 6.12 5.35
C SER A 200 16.96 7.00 5.46
N ASP A 201 17.11 8.31 5.18
CA ASP A 201 15.97 9.23 5.15
C ASP A 201 14.93 8.79 4.11
N GLY A 202 15.37 8.45 2.89
CA GLY A 202 14.46 7.98 1.84
C GLY A 202 13.74 6.68 2.18
N LEU A 203 14.41 5.73 2.84
CA LEU A 203 13.82 4.48 3.30
C LEU A 203 12.85 4.70 4.47
N SER A 204 13.18 5.62 5.39
CA SER A 204 12.32 6.00 6.51
C SER A 204 11.03 6.66 6.03
N ASP A 205 11.12 7.57 5.05
CA ASP A 205 9.96 8.21 4.44
C ASP A 205 9.01 7.18 3.82
N VAL A 206 9.54 6.19 3.11
CA VAL A 206 8.77 5.13 2.46
C VAL A 206 8.21 4.12 3.45
N SER A 207 8.96 3.78 4.51
CA SER A 207 8.44 2.92 5.59
C SER A 207 7.21 3.56 6.25
N GLY A 208 7.22 4.89 6.36
CA GLY A 208 6.08 5.70 6.80
C GLY A 208 5.62 5.45 8.23
N ALA A 209 4.51 6.07 8.61
CA ALA A 209 3.93 5.96 9.96
C ALA A 209 3.47 4.53 10.31
N SER A 210 3.20 3.68 9.32
CA SER A 210 2.82 2.28 9.53
C SER A 210 4.00 1.34 9.78
N ASN A 211 5.23 1.85 9.70
CA ASN A 211 6.47 1.10 9.92
C ASN A 211 6.46 -0.25 9.17
N ARG A 212 6.22 -0.20 7.84
CA ARG A 212 6.04 -1.38 6.99
C ARG A 212 7.25 -2.32 7.00
N PHE A 213 8.43 -1.77 7.12
CA PHE A 213 9.70 -2.51 7.23
C PHE A 213 10.70 -1.74 8.08
N SER A 214 11.67 -2.45 8.62
CA SER A 214 12.92 -1.92 9.16
C SER A 214 14.06 -2.25 8.22
N PHE A 215 15.16 -1.51 8.30
CA PHE A 215 16.30 -1.72 7.43
C PHE A 215 17.61 -1.60 8.21
N LYS A 216 18.65 -2.25 7.68
CA LYS A 216 20.03 -2.15 8.14
C LYS A 216 20.92 -1.87 6.94
N ILE A 217 21.84 -0.95 7.07
CA ILE A 217 22.81 -0.59 6.02
C ILE A 217 24.20 -0.96 6.51
N GLU A 218 24.92 -1.76 5.73
CA GLU A 218 26.31 -2.13 5.95
C GLU A 218 27.14 -1.63 4.76
N THR A 219 28.37 -1.20 5.02
CA THR A 219 29.24 -0.66 3.97
C THR A 219 30.65 -1.16 4.14
N VAL A 220 31.35 -1.40 3.02
CA VAL A 220 32.76 -1.74 2.98
C VAL A 220 33.45 -0.93 1.88
N SER A 221 34.60 -0.35 2.18
CA SER A 221 35.31 0.58 1.29
C SER A 221 36.72 0.09 0.94
N TYR A 222 37.06 0.15 -0.33
CA TYR A 222 38.41 -0.03 -0.86
C TYR A 222 39.07 1.34 -1.11
N PRO A 223 40.36 1.55 -0.82
CA PRO A 223 41.30 0.61 -0.19
C PRO A 223 41.32 0.67 1.36
N GLU A 224 40.46 1.46 1.98
CA GLU A 224 40.52 1.79 3.42
C GLU A 224 40.24 0.58 4.34
N GLN A 225 39.34 -0.31 3.95
CA GLN A 225 38.93 -1.47 4.77
C GLN A 225 39.28 -2.82 4.15
N THR A 226 39.47 -2.85 2.83
CA THR A 226 39.78 -4.07 2.09
C THR A 226 40.84 -3.80 1.04
N SER A 227 41.65 -4.82 0.73
CA SER A 227 42.74 -4.71 -0.25
C SER A 227 42.49 -5.53 -1.51
N SER A 228 41.49 -6.40 -1.54
CA SER A 228 41.21 -7.27 -2.68
C SER A 228 39.71 -7.31 -3.02
N ALA A 229 39.41 -7.70 -4.26
CA ALA A 229 38.04 -7.95 -4.70
C ALA A 229 37.40 -9.09 -3.90
N TYR A 230 38.18 -10.09 -3.57
CA TYR A 230 37.74 -11.24 -2.78
C TYR A 230 37.31 -10.82 -1.36
N ASP A 231 38.06 -9.91 -0.72
CA ASP A 231 37.68 -9.40 0.61
C ASP A 231 36.37 -8.62 0.58
N LEU A 232 36.13 -7.84 -0.51
CA LEU A 232 34.86 -7.15 -0.73
C LEU A 232 33.69 -8.13 -0.87
N GLU A 233 33.87 -9.15 -1.69
CA GLU A 233 32.88 -10.19 -1.91
C GLU A 233 32.61 -11.00 -0.62
N LEU A 234 33.67 -11.34 0.11
CA LEU A 234 33.57 -12.05 1.39
C LEU A 234 32.79 -11.21 2.42
N ALA A 235 33.05 -9.91 2.51
CA ALA A 235 32.33 -9.01 3.40
C ALA A 235 30.83 -8.94 3.03
N VAL A 236 30.50 -8.79 1.75
CA VAL A 236 29.12 -8.79 1.26
C VAL A 236 28.43 -10.12 1.58
N ASN A 237 29.07 -11.24 1.30
CA ASN A 237 28.52 -12.57 1.57
C ASN A 237 28.33 -12.83 3.07
N GLY A 238 29.19 -12.29 3.93
CA GLY A 238 29.08 -12.38 5.38
C GLY A 238 27.86 -11.64 5.96
N TRP A 239 27.29 -10.68 5.24
CA TRP A 239 26.07 -9.99 5.66
C TRP A 239 24.78 -10.63 5.12
N LEU A 240 24.91 -11.51 4.13
CA LEU A 240 23.78 -12.26 3.59
C LEU A 240 23.48 -13.47 4.49
N PRO A 241 22.22 -13.77 4.82
CA PRO A 241 21.87 -15.00 5.51
C PRO A 241 22.30 -16.21 4.65
N GLU A 242 22.60 -17.33 5.29
CA GLU A 242 22.83 -18.58 4.56
C GLU A 242 21.64 -18.87 3.63
N PRO A 243 21.90 -19.37 2.40
CA PRO A 243 20.81 -19.76 1.52
C PRO A 243 19.93 -20.77 2.25
N ASP A 244 18.63 -20.49 2.34
CA ASP A 244 17.64 -21.49 2.75
C ASP A 244 17.82 -22.68 1.79
N ILE A 245 18.51 -23.72 2.23
CA ILE A 245 18.59 -24.98 1.51
C ILE A 245 17.18 -25.57 1.63
N VAL A 246 16.32 -25.27 0.64
CA VAL A 246 15.09 -26.01 0.46
C VAL A 246 15.51 -27.46 0.30
N PRO A 247 15.21 -28.36 1.24
CA PRO A 247 15.58 -29.77 1.09
C PRO A 247 14.95 -30.24 -0.21
N SER A 248 15.78 -30.54 -1.20
CA SER A 248 15.34 -31.13 -2.46
C SER A 248 14.51 -32.36 -2.09
N VAL A 249 13.22 -32.32 -2.37
CA VAL A 249 12.34 -33.50 -2.28
C VAL A 249 12.95 -34.55 -3.21
N ARG A 250 13.75 -35.45 -2.62
CA ARG A 250 14.19 -36.65 -3.30
C ARG A 250 12.89 -37.39 -3.68
N HIS A 251 12.54 -37.36 -4.94
CA HIS A 251 11.63 -38.33 -5.51
C HIS A 251 12.26 -39.70 -5.30
N SER A 252 11.85 -40.40 -4.28
CA SER A 252 12.05 -41.84 -4.13
C SER A 252 11.14 -42.54 -5.12
N ALA A 253 11.52 -42.50 -6.40
CA ALA A 253 11.00 -43.35 -7.45
C ALA A 253 11.88 -44.61 -7.49
N SER A 254 11.79 -45.46 -6.49
CA SER A 254 12.40 -46.80 -6.54
C SER A 254 11.81 -47.65 -5.46
N ASP A 255 10.55 -48.07 -5.57
CA ASP A 255 10.03 -49.25 -4.87
C ASP A 255 8.63 -49.63 -5.45
N ALA A 256 8.59 -49.88 -6.77
CA ALA A 256 7.41 -50.45 -7.39
C ALA A 256 7.75 -51.41 -8.54
N VAL A 257 8.81 -52.22 -8.39
CA VAL A 257 9.07 -53.35 -9.28
C VAL A 257 9.67 -54.50 -8.45
N GLU A 258 8.94 -55.06 -7.50
CA GLU A 258 9.23 -56.43 -7.02
C GLU A 258 8.06 -56.97 -6.20
N SER A 259 6.94 -57.22 -6.86
CA SER A 259 5.96 -58.20 -6.37
C SER A 259 5.06 -58.68 -7.51
N ARG A 260 5.69 -59.38 -8.48
CA ARG A 260 5.02 -60.34 -9.36
C ARG A 260 6.03 -61.42 -9.73
N LYS A 261 6.15 -62.39 -8.86
CA LYS A 261 6.42 -63.77 -9.24
C LYS A 261 5.80 -64.70 -8.20
#